data_91829f0117d064e5153558b702a69330
#
_entry.id   91829f0117d064e5153558b702a69330
#
_cell.length_a   1.000
_cell.length_b   1.000
_cell.length_c   1.000
_cell.angle_alpha   90.00
_cell.angle_beta   90.00
_cell.angle_gamma   90.00
#
_symmetry.space_group_name_H-M   'P 1'
#
loop_
_entity.id
_entity.type
_entity.pdbx_description
1 polymer ?
#
loop_
_entity_poly.entity_id
_entity_poly.type
_entity_poly.pdbx_seq_one_letter_code
_entity_poly.pdbx_strand_id
1 'polypeptide(L)'
;MRKYIGKIHSDRARKIYRRKLTIRNKISGTAERPRLCASNSNKNLFIQVIDDVAGKTLFSVQTFGKNKAAEGNNKTEAVKVGKAVAEKLKEHKIETIVFDRNGQLYTGVIATLADSIREHGIKF
;
A
#
# COMPACT_ATOMS: atom_id res chain seq x y z
N MET A 1 -16.47 3.49 2.28
CA MET A 1 -17.61 2.56 2.29
C MET A 1 -17.29 1.35 3.15
N ARG A 2 -18.17 1.01 4.05
CA ARG A 2 -17.98 -0.11 4.96
C ARG A 2 -18.50 -1.40 4.34
N LYS A 3 -17.64 -2.38 4.13
CA LYS A 3 -18.07 -3.71 3.69
C LYS A 3 -18.45 -4.57 4.88
N TYR A 4 -19.52 -5.33 4.73
CA TYR A 4 -19.85 -6.36 5.69
C TYR A 4 -18.82 -7.49 5.53
N ILE A 5 -18.14 -7.77 6.63
CA ILE A 5 -17.22 -8.90 6.69
C ILE A 5 -17.78 -9.80 7.79
N GLY A 6 -18.28 -10.91 7.54
CA GLY A 6 -18.88 -11.81 8.53
C GLY A 6 -18.08 -11.92 9.84
N LYS A 7 -18.23 -12.98 10.56
CA LYS A 7 -17.56 -13.18 11.83
C LYS A 7 -16.05 -13.27 11.66
N ILE A 8 -15.31 -12.45 12.40
CA ILE A 8 -13.85 -12.49 12.44
C ILE A 8 -13.45 -13.22 13.71
N HIS A 9 -12.78 -14.36 13.59
CA HIS A 9 -12.46 -15.25 14.71
C HIS A 9 -11.25 -14.79 15.52
N SER A 10 -10.26 -14.15 14.90
CA SER A 10 -9.03 -13.75 15.55
C SER A 10 -9.12 -12.33 16.11
N ASP A 11 -8.69 -12.10 17.36
CA ASP A 11 -8.61 -10.76 17.95
C ASP A 11 -7.63 -9.87 17.17
N ARG A 12 -6.53 -10.45 16.70
CA ARG A 12 -5.56 -9.75 15.88
C ARG A 12 -6.18 -9.27 14.56
N ALA A 13 -6.93 -10.14 13.90
CA ALA A 13 -7.62 -9.80 12.66
C ALA A 13 -8.69 -8.72 12.89
N ARG A 14 -9.43 -8.77 13.99
CA ARG A 14 -10.40 -7.73 14.35
C ARG A 14 -9.74 -6.37 14.57
N LYS A 15 -8.61 -6.34 15.27
CA LYS A 15 -7.86 -5.10 15.51
C LYS A 15 -7.34 -4.50 14.23
N ILE A 16 -6.77 -5.31 13.34
CA ILE A 16 -6.29 -4.86 12.03
C ILE A 16 -7.44 -4.31 11.20
N TYR A 17 -8.57 -4.99 11.18
CA TYR A 17 -9.75 -4.55 10.44
C TYR A 17 -10.28 -3.20 10.94
N ARG A 18 -10.34 -3.01 12.25
CA ARG A 18 -10.75 -1.72 12.83
C ARG A 18 -9.80 -0.59 12.46
N ARG A 19 -8.49 -0.83 12.52
CA ARG A 19 -7.48 0.15 12.10
C ARG A 19 -7.63 0.51 10.62
N LYS A 20 -7.88 -0.48 9.79
CA LYS A 20 -8.13 -0.33 8.37
C LYS A 20 -9.32 0.60 8.10
N LEU A 21 -10.44 0.36 8.77
CA LEU A 21 -11.64 1.19 8.64
C LEU A 21 -11.39 2.62 9.12
N THR A 22 -10.70 2.79 10.24
CA THR A 22 -10.38 4.10 10.79
C THR A 22 -9.53 4.91 9.80
N ILE A 23 -8.53 4.29 9.19
CA ILE A 23 -7.68 4.93 8.19
C ILE A 23 -8.50 5.33 6.97
N ARG A 24 -9.30 4.42 6.43
CA ARG A 24 -10.11 4.66 5.23
C ARG A 24 -11.21 5.71 5.43
N ASN A 25 -11.66 5.92 6.65
CA ASN A 25 -12.60 6.99 6.97
C ASN A 25 -11.95 8.37 6.87
N LYS A 26 -10.63 8.45 7.00
CA LYS A 26 -9.87 9.70 6.96
C LYS A 26 -9.26 10.00 5.60
N ILE A 27 -9.01 8.97 4.78
CA ILE A 27 -8.33 9.12 3.51
C ILE A 27 -9.14 8.52 2.36
N SER A 28 -9.03 9.14 1.21
CA SER A 28 -9.66 8.67 -0.02
C SER A 28 -8.76 9.03 -1.20
N GLY A 29 -8.60 8.11 -2.13
CA GLY A 29 -7.78 8.31 -3.32
C GLY A 29 -8.57 8.90 -4.48
N THR A 30 -7.93 9.76 -5.26
CA THR A 30 -8.48 10.32 -6.50
C THR A 30 -7.55 10.00 -7.66
N ALA A 31 -7.94 10.33 -8.89
CA ALA A 31 -7.07 10.13 -10.06
C ALA A 31 -5.77 10.92 -9.96
N GLU A 32 -5.83 12.13 -9.39
CA GLU A 32 -4.67 13.02 -9.23
C GLU A 32 -3.82 12.65 -8.02
N ARG A 33 -4.45 12.16 -6.97
CA ARG A 33 -3.80 11.76 -5.73
C ARG A 33 -4.35 10.42 -5.28
N PRO A 34 -3.94 9.32 -5.92
CA PRO A 34 -4.49 7.99 -5.63
C PRO A 34 -4.04 7.48 -4.27
N ARG A 35 -4.82 6.55 -3.73
CA ARG A 35 -4.50 5.88 -2.48
C ARG A 35 -3.56 4.71 -2.75
N LEU A 36 -2.39 4.73 -2.11
CA LEU A 36 -1.44 3.62 -2.14
C LEU A 36 -1.70 2.75 -0.93
N CYS A 37 -2.16 1.52 -1.16
CA CYS A 37 -2.43 0.54 -0.12
C CYS A 37 -1.28 -0.45 -0.03
N ALA A 38 -0.56 -0.45 1.08
CA ALA A 38 0.58 -1.34 1.33
C ALA A 38 0.16 -2.49 2.24
N SER A 39 0.29 -3.70 1.75
CA SER A 39 -0.05 -4.92 2.49
C SER A 39 1.20 -5.77 2.70
N ASN A 40 1.51 -6.10 3.94
CA ASN A 40 2.66 -6.92 4.33
C ASN A 40 2.16 -8.21 4.97
N SER A 41 2.36 -9.33 4.28
CA SER A 41 2.05 -10.65 4.81
C SER A 41 3.31 -11.31 5.40
N ASN A 42 3.20 -12.56 5.84
CA ASN A 42 4.35 -13.28 6.42
C ASN A 42 5.54 -13.41 5.48
N LYS A 43 5.31 -13.44 4.18
CA LYS A 43 6.36 -13.69 3.19
C LYS A 43 6.49 -12.63 2.11
N ASN A 44 5.47 -11.80 1.91
CA ASN A 44 5.40 -10.93 0.75
C ASN A 44 4.89 -9.53 1.05
N LEU A 45 5.27 -8.59 0.19
CA LEU A 45 4.70 -7.26 0.11
C LEU A 45 3.79 -7.19 -1.13
N PHE A 46 2.65 -6.55 -0.97
CA PHE A 46 1.72 -6.30 -2.06
C PHE A 46 1.24 -4.85 -1.99
N ILE A 47 1.50 -4.11 -3.04
CA ILE A 47 1.19 -2.68 -3.11
C ILE A 47 0.16 -2.47 -4.21
N GLN A 48 -0.91 -1.76 -3.89
CA GLN A 48 -1.92 -1.36 -4.86
C GLN A 48 -2.06 0.15 -4.86
N VAL A 49 -2.20 0.74 -6.04
CA VAL A 49 -2.49 2.17 -6.18
C VAL A 49 -3.90 2.28 -6.75
N ILE A 50 -4.79 2.89 -5.97
CA ILE A 50 -6.23 2.83 -6.17
C ILE A 50 -6.81 4.22 -6.34
N ASP A 51 -7.68 4.38 -7.36
CA ASP A 51 -8.55 5.53 -7.51
C ASP A 51 -9.92 5.19 -6.92
N ASP A 52 -10.21 5.71 -5.73
CA ASP A 52 -11.46 5.42 -5.01
C ASP A 52 -12.68 6.05 -5.67
N VAL A 53 -12.50 7.14 -6.40
CA VAL A 53 -13.61 7.80 -7.12
C VAL A 53 -14.08 6.94 -8.29
N ALA A 54 -13.14 6.43 -9.08
CA ALA A 54 -13.45 5.54 -10.20
C ALA A 54 -13.68 4.09 -9.74
N GLY A 55 -13.28 3.74 -8.52
CA GLY A 55 -13.39 2.39 -7.98
C GLY A 55 -12.50 1.38 -8.66
N LYS A 56 -11.33 1.79 -9.12
CA LYS A 56 -10.40 0.88 -9.81
C LYS A 56 -8.97 0.97 -9.29
N THR A 57 -8.24 -0.13 -9.42
CA THR A 57 -6.81 -0.20 -9.15
C THR A 57 -6.06 0.25 -10.40
N LEU A 58 -5.23 1.28 -10.28
CA LEU A 58 -4.44 1.80 -11.41
C LEU A 58 -3.32 0.83 -11.79
N PHE A 59 -2.59 0.35 -10.80
CA PHE A 59 -1.57 -0.68 -10.97
C PHE A 59 -1.24 -1.32 -9.62
N SER A 60 -0.47 -2.41 -9.66
CA SER A 60 0.02 -3.08 -8.46
C SER A 60 1.50 -3.43 -8.61
N VAL A 61 2.18 -3.55 -7.46
CA VAL A 61 3.57 -4.00 -7.37
C VAL A 61 3.63 -5.07 -6.27
N GLN A 62 4.31 -6.17 -6.53
CA GLN A 62 4.29 -7.31 -5.63
C GLN A 62 5.64 -8.03 -5.60
N THR A 63 5.85 -8.83 -4.55
CA THR A 63 7.07 -9.63 -4.38
C THR A 63 6.88 -11.11 -4.68
N PHE A 64 5.78 -11.46 -5.34
CA PHE A 64 5.46 -12.83 -5.72
C PHE A 64 4.99 -12.90 -7.17
N GLY A 65 4.95 -14.10 -7.73
CA GLY A 65 4.50 -14.32 -9.11
C GLY A 65 5.58 -14.03 -10.14
N LYS A 66 5.19 -13.99 -11.40
CA LYS A 66 6.12 -13.82 -12.54
C LYS A 66 6.73 -12.42 -12.64
N ASN A 67 5.96 -11.40 -12.28
CA ASN A 67 6.36 -9.99 -12.42
C ASN A 67 6.74 -9.39 -11.07
N LYS A 68 7.40 -10.15 -10.22
CA LYS A 68 7.80 -9.68 -8.90
C LYS A 68 8.87 -8.57 -8.99
N ALA A 69 8.71 -7.53 -8.16
CA ALA A 69 9.64 -6.42 -8.08
C ALA A 69 10.83 -6.73 -7.17
N ALA A 70 10.67 -7.66 -6.24
CA ALA A 70 11.67 -8.05 -5.26
C ALA A 70 11.32 -9.43 -4.70
N GLU A 71 12.14 -9.97 -3.82
CA GLU A 71 11.90 -11.26 -3.18
C GLU A 71 11.70 -11.09 -1.68
N GLY A 72 10.48 -11.39 -1.20
CA GLY A 72 10.19 -11.35 0.22
C GLY A 72 9.78 -9.97 0.73
N ASN A 73 9.81 -9.81 2.05
CA ASN A 73 9.25 -8.64 2.71
C ASN A 73 10.13 -8.06 3.81
N ASN A 74 11.45 -8.18 3.68
CA ASN A 74 12.38 -7.53 4.61
C ASN A 74 12.63 -6.07 4.19
N LYS A 75 13.38 -5.32 5.02
CA LYS A 75 13.66 -3.91 4.76
C LYS A 75 14.44 -3.68 3.46
N THR A 76 15.39 -4.54 3.13
CA THR A 76 16.16 -4.44 1.88
C THR A 76 15.25 -4.57 0.67
N GLU A 77 14.35 -5.54 0.70
CA GLU A 77 13.39 -5.76 -0.38
C GLU A 77 12.34 -4.64 -0.45
N ALA A 78 11.97 -4.05 0.69
CA ALA A 78 11.05 -2.90 0.73
C ALA A 78 11.62 -1.69 -0.01
N VAL A 79 12.93 -1.46 0.06
CA VAL A 79 13.59 -0.39 -0.70
C VAL A 79 13.43 -0.61 -2.20
N LYS A 80 13.62 -1.84 -2.66
CA LYS A 80 13.46 -2.21 -4.08
C LYS A 80 12.01 -2.03 -4.55
N VAL A 81 11.05 -2.46 -3.73
CA VAL A 81 9.62 -2.30 -4.02
C VAL A 81 9.26 -0.82 -4.09
N GLY A 82 9.76 -0.01 -3.16
CA GLY A 82 9.53 1.44 -3.14
C GLY A 82 10.04 2.10 -4.42
N LYS A 83 11.21 1.71 -4.89
CA LYS A 83 11.75 2.21 -6.16
C LYS A 83 10.85 1.84 -7.34
N ALA A 84 10.41 0.58 -7.42
CA ALA A 84 9.53 0.12 -8.49
C ALA A 84 8.18 0.85 -8.47
N VAL A 85 7.60 1.07 -7.30
CA VAL A 85 6.36 1.83 -7.13
C VAL A 85 6.53 3.26 -7.62
N ALA A 86 7.61 3.93 -7.21
CA ALA A 86 7.88 5.31 -7.60
C ALA A 86 8.06 5.44 -9.12
N GLU A 87 8.75 4.50 -9.74
CA GLU A 87 8.93 4.48 -11.20
C GLU A 87 7.59 4.35 -11.93
N LYS A 88 6.72 3.44 -11.47
CA LYS A 88 5.39 3.28 -12.06
C LYS A 88 4.49 4.49 -11.84
N LEU A 89 4.57 5.15 -10.68
CA LEU A 89 3.85 6.38 -10.43
C LEU A 89 4.28 7.49 -11.42
N LYS A 90 5.56 7.60 -11.68
CA LYS A 90 6.09 8.57 -12.65
C LYS A 90 5.64 8.25 -14.07
N GLU A 91 5.58 6.97 -14.45
CA GLU A 91 5.05 6.55 -15.75
C GLU A 91 3.58 6.97 -15.93
N HIS A 92 2.80 6.92 -14.85
CA HIS A 92 1.41 7.36 -14.85
C HIS A 92 1.26 8.86 -14.62
N LYS A 93 2.38 9.62 -14.54
CA LYS A 93 2.41 11.07 -14.29
C LYS A 93 1.77 11.46 -12.94
N ILE A 94 1.94 10.61 -11.94
CA ILE A 94 1.44 10.83 -10.59
C ILE A 94 2.61 11.25 -9.69
N GLU A 95 2.51 12.42 -9.06
CA GLU A 95 3.56 12.96 -8.20
C GLU A 95 3.18 12.92 -6.71
N THR A 96 1.90 12.82 -6.41
CA THR A 96 1.40 12.79 -5.04
C THR A 96 0.48 11.60 -4.83
N ILE A 97 0.52 11.04 -3.62
CA ILE A 97 -0.33 9.93 -3.22
C ILE A 97 -0.86 10.13 -1.81
N VAL A 98 -1.83 9.33 -1.42
CA VAL A 98 -2.28 9.15 -0.04
C VAL A 98 -1.82 7.76 0.40
N PHE A 99 -1.06 7.68 1.49
CA PHE A 99 -0.52 6.41 1.96
C PHE A 99 -1.48 5.73 2.93
N ASP A 100 -1.89 4.51 2.59
CA ASP A 100 -2.73 3.65 3.42
C ASP A 100 -1.91 2.47 3.92
N ARG A 101 -1.61 2.44 5.22
CA ARG A 101 -0.86 1.34 5.85
C ARG A 101 -1.67 0.05 6.00
N ASN A 102 -2.90 0.02 5.53
CA ASN A 102 -3.77 -1.16 5.51
C ASN A 102 -3.99 -1.80 6.89
N GLY A 103 -4.13 -0.98 7.93
CA GLY A 103 -4.34 -1.44 9.30
C GLY A 103 -3.11 -1.99 9.99
N GLN A 104 -1.95 -2.00 9.34
CA GLN A 104 -0.69 -2.44 9.92
C GLN A 104 0.04 -1.28 10.61
N LEU A 105 1.01 -1.60 11.47
CA LEU A 105 1.79 -0.57 12.15
C LEU A 105 2.71 0.13 11.15
N TYR A 106 2.86 1.45 11.31
CA TYR A 106 3.75 2.24 10.48
C TYR A 106 5.18 2.16 11.06
N THR A 107 5.76 0.98 11.00
CA THR A 107 7.10 0.68 11.52
C THR A 107 7.78 -0.36 10.63
N GLY A 108 9.09 -0.50 10.79
CA GLY A 108 9.86 -1.55 10.11
C GLY A 108 9.73 -1.50 8.59
N VAL A 109 9.27 -2.58 7.99
CA VAL A 109 9.18 -2.75 6.53
C VAL A 109 8.27 -1.70 5.88
N ILE A 110 7.11 -1.43 6.48
CA ILE A 110 6.16 -0.45 5.93
C ILE A 110 6.75 0.97 5.96
N ALA A 111 7.41 1.35 7.06
CA ALA A 111 8.08 2.66 7.15
C ALA A 111 9.22 2.76 6.14
N THR A 112 10.02 1.70 5.98
CA THR A 112 11.11 1.65 4.99
C THR A 112 10.59 1.80 3.57
N LEU A 113 9.48 1.13 3.25
CA LEU A 113 8.82 1.25 1.96
C LEU A 113 8.38 2.69 1.69
N ALA A 114 7.73 3.33 2.66
CA ALA A 114 7.27 4.71 2.53
C ALA A 114 8.45 5.68 2.33
N ASP A 115 9.51 5.51 3.11
CA ASP A 115 10.71 6.35 2.98
C ASP A 115 11.36 6.18 1.60
N SER A 116 11.43 4.96 1.09
CA SER A 116 11.97 4.67 -0.24
C SER A 116 11.17 5.38 -1.34
N ILE A 117 9.84 5.34 -1.24
CA ILE A 117 8.98 6.02 -2.20
C ILE A 117 9.21 7.53 -2.15
N ARG A 118 9.33 8.12 -0.95
CA ARG A 118 9.61 9.55 -0.78
C ARG A 118 10.97 9.95 -1.35
N GLU A 119 11.99 9.13 -1.15
CA GLU A 119 13.33 9.37 -1.67
C GLU A 119 13.36 9.45 -3.20
N HIS A 120 12.45 8.79 -3.88
CA HIS A 120 12.34 8.83 -5.34
C HIS A 120 11.42 9.95 -5.85
N GLY A 121 11.06 10.89 -4.99
CA GLY A 121 10.41 12.13 -5.40
C GLY A 121 8.88 12.14 -5.31
N ILE A 122 8.26 11.12 -4.76
CA ILE A 122 6.81 11.09 -4.57
C ILE A 122 6.46 11.78 -3.25
N LYS A 123 5.45 12.63 -3.28
CA LYS A 123 5.01 13.42 -2.13
C LYS A 123 3.81 12.78 -1.43
N PHE A 124 3.91 12.66 -0.14
CA PHE A 124 2.79 12.25 0.72
C PHE A 124 3.11 12.47 2.19
#